data_32b9a58488f327a74e84a472a4697fc3
#
_entry.id   32b9a58488f327a74e84a472a4697fc3
#
_cell.length_a   1.000
_cell.length_b   1.000
_cell.length_c   1.000
_cell.angle_alpha   90.00
_cell.angle_beta   90.00
_cell.angle_gamma   90.00
#
_symmetry.space_group_name_H-M   'P 1'
#
loop_
_entity.id
_entity.type
_entity.pdbx_description
1 polymer ?
#
loop_
_entity_poly.entity_id
_entity_poly.type
_entity_poly.pdbx_seq_one_letter_code
_entity_poly.pdbx_strand_id
1 'polypeptide(L)'
;MPIRGGSTAGTTAGERGPSRRHLVRLAGTGLGLAVLGAGAWGCGPVEEPAADATAPGKNGKNPPAGEAAPGDAFTTPPPGTAPRPLWQDGAALGALGAMDALAVSGDVVMVSGDPLTGRSLTTGKRLWSREKVAVPGAKLLVAGGTLYLASARYDGDVVGLDPATGEETWRSRLGGKKYAQPRTIAVDEQRVYVLAGILEADYSVKDNVIAALDIASGKVVWQERRDRGTQQFGITAAVSGRHLVYTDFRENVTVRDTATGRQVWTKKIGRSNSERIAVHGDLVVVADGGRLRAFALADGAERWSLAGDESYTRFHSPAVLDGVLYVSDSAHVLRAVDPATGKERWRNADLLEVAYPWQFVKAGGNLYAATELDPKGGILAFDARDGKLRWTYNDGTGAVDKWYVAASGKRLAALHGKRLTALPAV
;
A
#
# COMPACT_ATOMS: atom_id res chain seq x y z
N MET A 1 -59.74 -5.52 -50.14
CA MET A 1 -59.50 -4.79 -51.43
C MET A 1 -58.34 -3.82 -51.18
N PRO A 2 -57.37 -3.79 -52.06
CA PRO A 2 -56.05 -3.20 -51.86
C PRO A 2 -55.89 -1.82 -52.48
N ILE A 3 -54.78 -1.10 -52.16
CA ILE A 3 -54.00 -0.29 -53.12
C ILE A 3 -52.69 0.08 -52.32
N ARG A 4 -51.64 -0.32 -52.69
CA ARG A 4 -50.41 -0.13 -53.49
C ARG A 4 -49.95 1.33 -53.61
N GLY A 5 -48.66 1.52 -53.43
CA GLY A 5 -47.72 2.51 -53.98
C GLY A 5 -46.92 3.18 -52.85
N GLY A 6 -45.61 3.28 -52.86
CA GLY A 6 -44.61 3.13 -53.86
C GLY A 6 -43.34 3.85 -53.29
N SER A 7 -42.24 3.19 -53.37
CA SER A 7 -40.82 3.56 -53.44
C SER A 7 -40.44 5.05 -53.44
N THR A 8 -39.41 5.42 -52.65
CA THR A 8 -38.13 5.90 -53.21
C THR A 8 -37.03 5.93 -52.13
N ALA A 9 -35.85 5.49 -52.52
CA ALA A 9 -34.59 5.46 -51.77
C ALA A 9 -34.01 6.86 -51.56
N GLY A 10 -33.36 7.06 -50.44
CA GLY A 10 -32.54 8.21 -50.15
C GLY A 10 -31.37 7.78 -49.26
N THR A 11 -30.27 7.47 -49.89
CA THR A 11 -28.97 7.19 -49.28
C THR A 11 -28.35 8.45 -48.74
N THR A 12 -28.11 8.59 -47.46
CA THR A 12 -27.12 9.55 -46.93
C THR A 12 -26.15 8.84 -46.03
N ALA A 13 -24.90 8.87 -46.46
CA ALA A 13 -23.74 8.37 -45.72
C ALA A 13 -23.52 9.20 -44.47
N GLY A 14 -23.63 8.59 -43.31
CA GLY A 14 -23.23 9.16 -42.04
C GLY A 14 -21.83 8.73 -41.68
N GLU A 15 -20.95 9.69 -41.63
CA GLU A 15 -19.56 9.55 -41.16
C GLU A 15 -19.51 8.95 -39.76
N ARG A 16 -18.90 7.80 -39.63
CA ARG A 16 -18.56 7.18 -38.32
C ARG A 16 -17.26 7.78 -37.81
N GLY A 17 -17.33 8.62 -36.81
CA GLY A 17 -16.17 9.04 -36.03
C GLY A 17 -15.45 7.86 -35.35
N PRO A 18 -14.14 7.95 -35.13
CA PRO A 18 -13.35 6.83 -34.61
C PRO A 18 -13.68 6.54 -33.15
N SER A 19 -13.94 5.28 -32.89
CA SER A 19 -14.21 4.73 -31.57
C SER A 19 -12.96 4.82 -30.66
N ARG A 20 -13.16 5.25 -29.42
CA ARG A 20 -12.15 5.43 -28.36
C ARG A 20 -11.51 4.14 -27.84
N ARG A 21 -11.33 3.12 -28.67
CA ARG A 21 -10.76 1.82 -28.28
C ARG A 21 -9.30 1.58 -28.66
N HIS A 22 -8.54 2.58 -29.11
CA HIS A 22 -7.17 2.39 -29.61
C HIS A 22 -6.09 3.23 -28.93
N LEU A 23 -6.22 3.54 -27.64
CA LEU A 23 -5.22 4.35 -26.92
C LEU A 23 -4.61 3.69 -25.67
N VAL A 24 -4.49 2.37 -25.65
CA VAL A 24 -3.72 1.65 -24.60
C VAL A 24 -2.93 0.49 -25.24
N ARG A 25 -2.07 0.80 -26.19
CA ARG A 25 -1.04 -0.15 -26.64
C ARG A 25 0.13 0.62 -27.23
N LEU A 26 0.89 1.31 -26.41
CA LEU A 26 2.25 1.79 -26.77
C LEU A 26 2.95 2.32 -25.51
N ALA A 27 3.49 1.43 -24.71
CA ALA A 27 4.60 1.71 -23.81
C ALA A 27 5.22 0.37 -23.39
N GLY A 28 6.25 -0.07 -24.12
CA GLY A 28 6.97 -1.28 -23.76
C GLY A 28 7.90 -1.82 -24.82
N THR A 29 8.66 -0.97 -25.50
CA THR A 29 9.87 -1.42 -26.24
C THR A 29 10.94 -0.35 -26.11
N GLY A 30 11.74 -0.47 -25.07
CA GLY A 30 13.01 0.24 -24.92
C GLY A 30 14.13 -0.69 -25.35
N LEU A 31 14.63 -0.51 -26.56
CA LEU A 31 15.84 -1.14 -27.09
C LEU A 31 17.06 -0.60 -26.36
N GLY A 32 17.83 -1.51 -25.75
CA GLY A 32 19.14 -1.22 -25.21
C GLY A 32 20.17 -1.07 -26.33
N LEU A 33 20.87 0.05 -26.34
CA LEU A 33 22.08 0.26 -27.08
C LEU A 33 23.29 -0.03 -26.18
N ALA A 34 24.04 -1.07 -26.54
CA ALA A 34 25.33 -1.36 -25.96
C ALA A 34 26.37 -0.41 -26.52
N VAL A 35 27.09 0.29 -25.67
CA VAL A 35 28.34 0.98 -26.04
C VAL A 35 29.50 0.27 -25.36
N LEU A 36 30.30 -0.38 -26.16
CA LEU A 36 31.62 -0.92 -25.83
C LEU A 36 32.61 0.22 -25.67
N GLY A 37 33.23 0.31 -24.48
CA GLY A 37 34.36 1.18 -24.24
C GLY A 37 35.41 0.41 -23.42
N ALA A 38 36.47 -0.01 -24.08
CA ALA A 38 37.62 -0.63 -23.49
C ALA A 38 38.52 0.41 -22.79
N GLY A 39 39.01 0.08 -21.59
CA GLY A 39 40.03 0.84 -20.91
C GLY A 39 40.63 0.01 -19.78
N ALA A 40 41.74 -0.61 -20.08
CA ALA A 40 42.59 -1.32 -19.11
C ALA A 40 43.46 -0.37 -18.28
N TRP A 41 43.94 -0.85 -17.15
CA TRP A 41 45.06 -0.48 -16.23
C TRP A 41 44.56 -0.42 -14.79
N GLY A 42 45.05 -1.06 -13.80
CA GLY A 42 46.30 -1.66 -13.50
C GLY A 42 46.20 -2.31 -12.11
N CYS A 43 46.93 -3.41 -11.90
CA CYS A 43 47.04 -4.17 -10.67
C CYS A 43 47.83 -3.43 -9.60
N GLY A 44 47.40 -3.60 -8.32
CA GLY A 44 48.26 -3.43 -7.15
C GLY A 44 47.58 -4.08 -5.94
N PRO A 45 48.28 -4.97 -5.24
CA PRO A 45 47.71 -5.66 -4.08
C PRO A 45 47.83 -4.79 -2.81
N VAL A 46 46.78 -4.78 -2.00
CA VAL A 46 46.81 -4.25 -0.64
C VAL A 46 46.35 -5.35 0.32
N GLU A 47 47.22 -5.54 1.30
CA GLU A 47 47.21 -6.55 2.36
C GLU A 47 45.93 -6.55 3.22
N GLU A 48 45.47 -7.75 3.57
CA GLU A 48 44.50 -8.00 4.64
C GLU A 48 45.14 -7.81 6.03
N PRO A 49 44.43 -7.24 6.99
CA PRO A 49 44.71 -7.49 8.39
C PRO A 49 43.74 -8.55 8.96
N ALA A 50 44.34 -9.41 9.74
CA ALA A 50 43.84 -10.62 10.36
C ALA A 50 42.58 -10.41 11.21
N ALA A 51 41.69 -11.42 11.13
CA ALA A 51 40.53 -11.61 11.99
C ALA A 51 40.97 -11.96 13.42
N ASP A 52 40.36 -11.28 14.39
CA ASP A 52 40.32 -11.78 15.76
C ASP A 52 38.87 -12.13 16.12
N ALA A 53 38.68 -13.42 16.38
CA ALA A 53 37.38 -14.01 16.66
C ALA A 53 37.13 -13.96 18.16
N THR A 54 36.10 -13.19 18.55
CA THR A 54 35.48 -13.39 19.87
C THR A 54 33.96 -13.37 19.71
N ALA A 55 33.34 -14.51 19.95
CA ALA A 55 31.88 -14.68 19.94
C ALA A 55 31.25 -13.99 21.15
N PRO A 56 30.11 -13.33 21.00
CA PRO A 56 29.24 -12.94 22.11
C PRO A 56 28.05 -13.87 22.25
N GLY A 57 27.76 -14.20 23.51
CA GLY A 57 26.72 -15.09 23.96
C GLY A 57 25.28 -14.62 23.66
N LYS A 58 24.43 -15.62 23.58
CA LYS A 58 22.99 -15.54 23.56
C LYS A 58 22.47 -14.84 24.81
N ASN A 59 21.69 -13.76 24.61
CA ASN A 59 20.52 -13.38 25.44
C ASN A 59 19.89 -12.14 24.83
N GLY A 60 19.01 -12.32 23.84
CA GLY A 60 18.15 -11.27 23.30
C GLY A 60 16.84 -11.23 24.08
N LYS A 61 16.74 -10.35 25.06
CA LYS A 61 15.45 -9.85 25.53
C LYS A 61 15.00 -8.75 24.59
N ASN A 62 13.82 -8.93 24.00
CA ASN A 62 13.13 -7.87 23.26
C ASN A 62 12.97 -6.64 24.16
N PRO A 63 13.31 -5.44 23.73
CA PRO A 63 12.99 -4.24 24.47
C PRO A 63 11.48 -4.02 24.47
N PRO A 64 10.88 -3.58 25.60
CA PRO A 64 9.49 -3.20 25.67
C PRO A 64 9.21 -2.03 24.74
N ALA A 65 7.96 -1.96 24.22
CA ALA A 65 7.48 -0.90 23.34
C ALA A 65 7.78 0.49 23.94
N GLY A 66 8.59 1.24 23.20
CA GLY A 66 8.82 2.65 23.15
C GLY A 66 8.62 3.52 24.40
N GLU A 67 9.66 3.64 25.22
CA GLU A 67 9.86 4.89 25.95
C GLU A 67 10.22 6.01 24.95
N ALA A 68 9.46 7.13 25.03
CA ALA A 68 9.69 8.31 24.21
C ALA A 68 11.12 8.82 24.43
N ALA A 69 11.87 9.03 23.34
CA ALA A 69 13.19 9.61 23.41
C ALA A 69 13.11 11.01 24.08
N PRO A 70 14.10 11.41 24.91
CA PRO A 70 14.15 12.73 25.49
C PRO A 70 14.19 13.78 24.36
N GLY A 71 13.14 14.60 24.27
CA GLY A 71 13.01 15.64 23.23
C GLY A 71 11.65 15.67 22.50
N ASP A 72 10.71 14.78 22.83
CA ASP A 72 9.40 14.68 22.16
C ASP A 72 8.31 15.60 22.74
N ALA A 73 8.68 16.67 23.42
CA ALA A 73 7.75 17.72 23.85
C ALA A 73 7.49 18.71 22.69
N PHE A 74 6.65 18.31 21.74
CA PHE A 74 6.25 19.22 20.65
C PHE A 74 5.12 20.13 21.10
N THR A 75 5.22 21.40 20.73
CA THR A 75 4.15 22.38 21.01
C THR A 75 3.04 22.23 19.97
N THR A 76 1.80 22.14 20.42
CA THR A 76 0.63 22.17 19.54
C THR A 76 0.53 23.56 18.89
N PRO A 77 0.48 23.63 17.56
CA PRO A 77 0.36 24.91 16.87
C PRO A 77 -1.03 25.52 17.07
N PRO A 78 -1.21 26.81 16.80
CA PRO A 78 -2.52 27.43 16.76
C PRO A 78 -3.47 26.72 15.79
N PRO A 79 -4.79 26.71 16.05
CA PRO A 79 -5.77 26.13 15.14
C PRO A 79 -5.61 26.66 13.71
N GLY A 80 -5.71 25.76 12.72
CA GLY A 80 -5.54 26.08 11.31
C GLY A 80 -4.08 26.20 10.84
N THR A 81 -3.11 26.17 11.75
CA THR A 81 -1.68 26.29 11.40
C THR A 81 -1.00 24.94 11.52
N ALA A 82 -0.37 24.47 10.45
CA ALA A 82 0.42 23.25 10.48
C ALA A 82 1.71 23.43 11.31
N PRO A 83 2.19 22.40 11.99
CA PRO A 83 3.46 22.46 12.68
C PRO A 83 4.61 22.64 11.68
N ARG A 84 5.70 23.25 12.14
CA ARG A 84 6.92 23.35 11.34
C ARG A 84 7.54 21.98 11.16
N PRO A 85 8.04 21.66 9.96
CA PRO A 85 8.81 20.45 9.75
C PRO A 85 9.98 20.32 10.73
N LEU A 86 10.21 19.11 11.22
CA LEU A 86 11.39 18.78 12.00
C LEU A 86 12.64 18.74 11.11
N TRP A 87 12.47 18.15 9.94
CA TRP A 87 13.45 18.15 8.86
C TRP A 87 12.76 17.85 7.51
N GLN A 88 13.46 18.15 6.42
CA GLN A 88 13.06 17.84 5.05
C GLN A 88 14.28 17.36 4.26
N ASP A 89 14.08 16.39 3.37
CA ASP A 89 15.14 15.91 2.47
C ASP A 89 14.54 15.32 1.18
N GLY A 90 15.40 15.09 0.20
CA GLY A 90 15.02 14.43 -1.04
C GLY A 90 14.74 12.93 -0.84
N ALA A 91 13.73 12.43 -1.52
CA ALA A 91 13.43 11.01 -1.61
C ALA A 91 13.05 10.65 -3.05
N ALA A 92 13.39 9.45 -3.48
CA ALA A 92 12.99 8.95 -4.79
C ALA A 92 11.89 7.90 -4.60
N LEU A 93 10.64 8.29 -4.83
CA LEU A 93 9.56 7.35 -5.07
C LEU A 93 9.39 7.23 -6.59
N GLY A 94 9.21 6.02 -7.10
CA GLY A 94 8.75 5.84 -8.47
C GLY A 94 7.38 6.50 -8.66
N ALA A 95 7.06 6.93 -9.87
CA ALA A 95 5.75 7.47 -10.17
C ALA A 95 4.64 6.48 -9.75
N LEU A 96 3.58 6.97 -9.10
CA LEU A 96 2.41 6.21 -8.67
C LEU A 96 2.74 4.99 -7.76
N GLY A 97 3.31 5.28 -6.61
CA GLY A 97 3.55 4.25 -5.58
C GLY A 97 2.25 3.67 -5.00
N ALA A 98 2.34 2.44 -4.49
CA ALA A 98 1.30 1.83 -3.67
C ALA A 98 1.09 2.63 -2.36
N MET A 99 -0.06 2.51 -1.73
CA MET A 99 -0.37 3.19 -0.47
C MET A 99 0.70 2.96 0.61
N ASP A 100 1.28 1.77 0.65
CA ASP A 100 2.32 1.39 1.60
C ASP A 100 3.74 1.50 1.01
N ALA A 101 3.98 2.38 0.02
CA ALA A 101 5.32 2.66 -0.51
C ALA A 101 6.18 3.51 0.46
N LEU A 102 5.57 4.08 1.48
CA LEU A 102 6.18 4.71 2.63
C LEU A 102 5.86 3.88 3.88
N ALA A 103 6.88 3.44 4.60
CA ALA A 103 6.72 2.66 5.83
C ALA A 103 7.63 3.18 6.94
N VAL A 104 7.24 2.93 8.19
CA VAL A 104 8.05 3.28 9.36
C VAL A 104 8.18 2.06 10.27
N SER A 105 9.37 1.85 10.83
CA SER A 105 9.66 0.86 11.86
C SER A 105 10.54 1.49 12.93
N GLY A 106 10.02 1.66 14.14
CA GLY A 106 10.72 2.41 15.19
C GLY A 106 11.08 3.83 14.74
N ASP A 107 12.37 4.17 14.76
CA ASP A 107 12.88 5.46 14.26
C ASP A 107 13.24 5.44 12.76
N VAL A 108 13.02 4.34 12.05
CA VAL A 108 13.40 4.25 10.64
C VAL A 108 12.21 4.47 9.71
N VAL A 109 12.28 5.52 8.91
CA VAL A 109 11.38 5.75 7.79
C VAL A 109 11.99 5.18 6.51
N MET A 110 11.22 4.38 5.77
CA MET A 110 11.64 3.71 4.55
C MET A 110 10.80 4.16 3.37
N VAL A 111 11.46 4.44 2.25
CA VAL A 111 10.81 4.86 1.00
C VAL A 111 11.13 3.84 -0.09
N SER A 112 10.08 3.29 -0.71
CA SER A 112 10.18 2.31 -1.80
C SER A 112 10.58 2.98 -3.12
N GLY A 113 11.85 3.34 -3.19
CA GLY A 113 12.48 3.93 -4.38
C GLY A 113 13.60 3.05 -4.95
N ASP A 114 14.27 3.55 -5.97
CA ASP A 114 15.56 3.03 -6.40
C ASP A 114 16.59 4.18 -6.33
N PRO A 115 17.44 4.17 -5.30
CA PRO A 115 17.58 3.14 -4.25
C PRO A 115 16.43 3.11 -3.23
N LEU A 116 16.18 1.94 -2.65
CA LEU A 116 15.42 1.81 -1.40
C LEU A 116 16.24 2.43 -0.28
N THR A 117 15.66 3.34 0.50
CA THR A 117 16.38 4.07 1.55
C THR A 117 15.72 3.94 2.91
N GLY A 118 16.53 3.88 3.95
CA GLY A 118 16.12 4.03 5.34
C GLY A 118 16.77 5.27 5.96
N ARG A 119 15.96 6.07 6.66
CA ARG A 119 16.39 7.30 7.34
C ARG A 119 15.89 7.33 8.78
N SER A 120 16.63 7.96 9.67
CA SER A 120 16.13 8.28 11.00
C SER A 120 14.95 9.25 10.90
N LEU A 121 13.81 8.87 11.42
CA LEU A 121 12.62 9.74 11.51
C LEU A 121 12.86 10.91 12.46
N THR A 122 13.72 10.73 13.44
CA THR A 122 14.09 11.78 14.41
C THR A 122 15.01 12.84 13.80
N THR A 123 16.04 12.44 13.06
CA THR A 123 17.11 13.36 12.63
C THR A 123 17.15 13.63 11.12
N GLY A 124 16.42 12.84 10.30
CA GLY A 124 16.51 12.87 8.84
C GLY A 124 17.78 12.21 8.27
N LYS A 125 18.74 11.83 9.11
CA LYS A 125 19.99 11.21 8.65
C LYS A 125 19.70 9.92 7.92
N ARG A 126 20.26 9.77 6.71
CA ARG A 126 20.22 8.52 5.97
C ARG A 126 21.04 7.46 6.72
N LEU A 127 20.40 6.38 7.11
CA LEU A 127 20.99 5.25 7.80
C LEU A 127 21.59 4.27 6.81
N TRP A 128 20.85 3.98 5.75
CA TRP A 128 21.27 3.06 4.71
C TRP A 128 20.60 3.37 3.36
N SER A 129 21.14 2.77 2.30
CA SER A 129 20.64 2.86 0.92
C SER A 129 20.95 1.55 0.21
N ARG A 130 19.98 0.99 -0.50
CA ARG A 130 20.11 -0.28 -1.23
C ARG A 130 19.60 -0.14 -2.65
N GLU A 131 20.48 -0.27 -3.62
CA GLU A 131 20.13 -0.23 -5.04
C GLU A 131 19.60 -1.58 -5.50
N LYS A 132 18.65 -1.57 -6.42
CA LYS A 132 18.11 -2.76 -7.10
C LYS A 132 17.58 -3.85 -6.15
N VAL A 133 17.05 -3.46 -5.00
CA VAL A 133 16.46 -4.38 -4.01
C VAL A 133 14.95 -4.38 -4.08
N ALA A 134 14.34 -3.19 -4.18
CA ALA A 134 12.90 -3.03 -4.29
C ALA A 134 12.47 -2.61 -5.69
N VAL A 135 11.30 -3.02 -6.13
CA VAL A 135 10.62 -2.41 -7.26
C VAL A 135 10.15 -1.03 -6.80
N PRO A 136 10.56 0.08 -7.46
CA PRO A 136 10.16 1.42 -7.04
C PRO A 136 8.64 1.58 -6.95
N GLY A 137 8.17 2.16 -5.84
CA GLY A 137 6.75 2.32 -5.57
C GLY A 137 6.02 1.05 -5.11
N ALA A 138 6.71 -0.09 -4.97
CA ALA A 138 6.11 -1.30 -4.45
C ALA A 138 5.75 -1.17 -2.96
N LYS A 139 4.75 -1.95 -2.55
CA LYS A 139 4.30 -2.05 -1.16
C LYS A 139 5.42 -2.54 -0.25
N LEU A 140 5.62 -1.85 0.85
CA LEU A 140 6.49 -2.19 1.96
C LEU A 140 5.63 -2.71 3.13
N LEU A 141 5.82 -3.96 3.54
CA LEU A 141 5.12 -4.52 4.70
C LEU A 141 6.10 -4.72 5.85
N VAL A 142 5.84 -4.09 6.97
CA VAL A 142 6.64 -4.26 8.18
C VAL A 142 5.87 -5.12 9.17
N ALA A 143 6.47 -6.23 9.58
CA ALA A 143 5.92 -7.12 10.61
C ALA A 143 7.05 -7.84 11.35
N GLY A 144 6.91 -8.02 12.67
CA GLY A 144 7.88 -8.75 13.49
C GLY A 144 9.31 -8.19 13.41
N GLY A 145 9.47 -6.88 13.17
CA GLY A 145 10.78 -6.25 13.01
C GLY A 145 11.45 -6.49 11.65
N THR A 146 10.74 -7.05 10.67
CA THR A 146 11.24 -7.29 9.31
C THR A 146 10.44 -6.50 8.29
N LEU A 147 11.12 -5.93 7.31
CA LEU A 147 10.55 -5.28 6.15
C LEU A 147 10.43 -6.29 5.01
N TYR A 148 9.22 -6.64 4.60
CA TYR A 148 8.96 -7.55 3.47
C TYR A 148 8.59 -6.78 2.22
N LEU A 149 9.19 -7.15 1.08
CA LEU A 149 8.96 -6.53 -0.21
C LEU A 149 9.23 -7.48 -1.39
N ALA A 150 8.71 -7.14 -2.56
CA ALA A 150 9.03 -7.84 -3.80
C ALA A 150 10.48 -7.57 -4.21
N SER A 151 11.23 -8.63 -4.56
CA SER A 151 12.60 -8.50 -5.06
C SER A 151 12.61 -7.82 -6.44
N ALA A 152 13.48 -6.82 -6.59
CA ALA A 152 13.69 -6.16 -7.89
C ALA A 152 14.50 -7.00 -8.89
N ARG A 153 15.04 -8.14 -8.47
CA ARG A 153 15.89 -8.99 -9.32
C ARG A 153 15.12 -9.83 -10.32
N TYR A 154 13.78 -9.79 -10.30
CA TYR A 154 12.92 -10.63 -11.13
C TYR A 154 13.21 -12.13 -11.01
N ASP A 155 13.69 -12.53 -9.83
CA ASP A 155 14.05 -13.91 -9.50
C ASP A 155 12.86 -14.74 -8.98
N GLY A 156 11.68 -14.15 -8.95
CA GLY A 156 10.46 -14.79 -8.46
C GLY A 156 10.39 -14.85 -6.93
N ASP A 157 11.16 -14.00 -6.24
CA ASP A 157 11.23 -14.00 -4.78
C ASP A 157 10.62 -12.73 -4.14
N VAL A 158 10.30 -12.90 -2.87
CA VAL A 158 10.07 -11.84 -1.90
C VAL A 158 11.24 -11.87 -0.92
N VAL A 159 11.70 -10.71 -0.51
CA VAL A 159 12.80 -10.57 0.44
C VAL A 159 12.34 -9.90 1.72
N GLY A 160 12.99 -10.25 2.83
CA GLY A 160 12.87 -9.60 4.12
C GLY A 160 14.16 -8.89 4.46
N LEU A 161 14.08 -7.63 4.85
CA LEU A 161 15.21 -6.82 5.26
C LEU A 161 15.08 -6.43 6.73
N ASP A 162 16.19 -6.29 7.41
CA ASP A 162 16.25 -5.58 8.69
C ASP A 162 15.99 -4.08 8.43
N PRO A 163 14.93 -3.48 8.98
CA PRO A 163 14.64 -2.06 8.81
C PRO A 163 15.76 -1.13 9.29
N ALA A 164 16.54 -1.52 10.30
CA ALA A 164 17.60 -0.68 10.88
C ALA A 164 18.84 -0.60 9.98
N THR A 165 19.19 -1.68 9.28
CA THR A 165 20.41 -1.79 8.47
C THR A 165 20.16 -1.87 6.97
N GLY A 166 18.96 -2.24 6.56
CA GLY A 166 18.60 -2.55 5.18
C GLY A 166 19.25 -3.83 4.66
N GLU A 167 19.78 -4.69 5.52
CA GLU A 167 20.38 -5.96 5.14
C GLU A 167 19.31 -7.02 4.93
N GLU A 168 19.52 -7.90 3.95
CA GLU A 168 18.62 -9.02 3.69
C GLU A 168 18.80 -10.07 4.78
N THR A 169 17.73 -10.33 5.53
CA THR A 169 17.71 -11.31 6.62
C THR A 169 16.82 -12.50 6.31
N TRP A 170 15.98 -12.39 5.28
CA TRP A 170 15.02 -13.41 4.90
C TRP A 170 14.77 -13.40 3.40
N ARG A 171 14.52 -14.56 2.83
CA ARG A 171 14.14 -14.71 1.44
C ARG A 171 13.13 -15.84 1.27
N SER A 172 12.14 -15.62 0.41
CA SER A 172 11.18 -16.64 0.05
C SER A 172 11.84 -17.78 -0.73
N ARG A 173 11.18 -18.94 -0.71
CA ARG A 173 11.54 -20.13 -1.50
C ARG A 173 10.33 -20.57 -2.32
N LEU A 174 9.69 -19.61 -3.00
CA LEU A 174 8.47 -19.87 -3.76
C LEU A 174 8.70 -20.73 -5.01
N GLY A 175 9.89 -20.71 -5.60
CA GLY A 175 10.22 -21.55 -6.72
C GLY A 175 10.79 -20.83 -7.95
N GLY A 176 11.42 -19.70 -7.74
CA GLY A 176 12.28 -19.04 -8.73
C GLY A 176 11.58 -18.73 -10.06
N LYS A 177 12.22 -19.06 -11.17
CA LYS A 177 11.84 -18.66 -12.55
C LYS A 177 10.41 -19.09 -13.00
N LYS A 178 9.72 -19.94 -12.24
CA LYS A 178 8.35 -20.36 -12.53
C LYS A 178 7.33 -19.25 -12.28
N TYR A 179 7.67 -18.25 -11.50
CA TYR A 179 6.75 -17.21 -11.06
C TYR A 179 7.23 -15.83 -11.47
N ALA A 180 6.29 -15.02 -11.95
CA ALA A 180 6.52 -13.64 -12.32
C ALA A 180 5.97 -12.69 -11.27
N GLN A 181 6.71 -11.61 -11.04
CA GLN A 181 6.28 -10.45 -10.26
C GLN A 181 5.65 -10.82 -8.89
N PRO A 182 6.32 -11.58 -8.03
CA PRO A 182 5.80 -11.91 -6.72
C PRO A 182 5.58 -10.63 -5.91
N ARG A 183 4.50 -10.60 -5.13
CA ARG A 183 4.13 -9.47 -4.28
C ARG A 183 3.73 -9.97 -2.92
N THR A 184 4.26 -9.34 -1.90
CA THR A 184 3.78 -9.52 -0.54
C THR A 184 2.43 -8.81 -0.41
N ILE A 185 1.39 -9.55 -0.03
CA ILE A 185 0.04 -9.00 0.12
C ILE A 185 -0.38 -8.84 1.57
N ALA A 186 0.10 -9.71 2.45
CA ALA A 186 -0.14 -9.66 3.89
C ALA A 186 0.95 -10.42 4.66
N VAL A 187 1.07 -10.17 5.95
CA VAL A 187 1.97 -10.87 6.87
C VAL A 187 1.24 -11.05 8.21
N ASP A 188 1.39 -12.21 8.85
CA ASP A 188 1.03 -12.46 10.23
C ASP A 188 2.26 -12.93 11.04
N GLU A 189 2.07 -13.37 12.27
CA GLU A 189 3.15 -13.81 13.16
C GLU A 189 3.89 -15.07 12.66
N GLN A 190 3.29 -15.84 11.77
CA GLN A 190 3.80 -17.14 11.32
C GLN A 190 4.11 -17.16 9.82
N ARG A 191 3.47 -16.30 9.02
CA ARG A 191 3.47 -16.43 7.56
C ARG A 191 3.58 -15.10 6.83
N VAL A 192 4.25 -15.17 5.70
CA VAL A 192 4.22 -14.14 4.65
C VAL A 192 3.33 -14.65 3.52
N TYR A 193 2.31 -13.89 3.15
CA TYR A 193 1.40 -14.23 2.07
C TYR A 193 1.82 -13.51 0.79
N VAL A 194 1.94 -14.28 -0.28
CA VAL A 194 2.48 -13.82 -1.56
C VAL A 194 1.52 -14.14 -2.68
N LEU A 195 1.40 -13.21 -3.61
CA LEU A 195 0.74 -13.40 -4.88
C LEU A 195 1.78 -13.31 -5.99
N ALA A 196 1.75 -14.23 -6.96
CA ALA A 196 2.62 -14.20 -8.13
C ALA A 196 1.90 -14.71 -9.37
N GLY A 197 2.32 -14.26 -10.55
CA GLY A 197 1.89 -14.82 -11.83
C GLY A 197 2.58 -16.14 -12.09
N ILE A 198 1.89 -17.11 -12.68
CA ILE A 198 2.48 -18.36 -13.13
C ILE A 198 2.95 -18.16 -14.57
N LEU A 199 4.26 -18.30 -14.80
CA LEU A 199 4.85 -18.20 -16.13
C LEU A 199 4.59 -19.47 -16.94
N GLU A 200 4.04 -19.30 -18.13
CA GLU A 200 3.93 -20.34 -19.14
C GLU A 200 5.25 -20.47 -19.93
N ALA A 201 5.34 -21.50 -20.77
CA ALA A 201 6.54 -21.74 -21.59
C ALA A 201 6.85 -20.61 -22.57
N ASP A 202 5.83 -19.86 -22.98
CA ASP A 202 5.93 -18.68 -23.87
C ASP A 202 6.15 -17.36 -23.09
N TYR A 203 6.49 -17.43 -21.80
CA TYR A 203 6.62 -16.29 -20.89
C TYR A 203 5.34 -15.48 -20.68
N SER A 204 4.19 -15.97 -21.13
CA SER A 204 2.90 -15.36 -20.80
C SER A 204 2.48 -15.71 -19.37
N VAL A 205 1.60 -14.89 -18.79
CA VAL A 205 0.97 -15.14 -17.49
C VAL A 205 -0.53 -15.32 -17.72
N LYS A 206 -1.06 -16.51 -17.49
CA LYS A 206 -2.50 -16.81 -17.63
C LYS A 206 -3.19 -16.98 -16.28
N ASP A 207 -2.47 -17.50 -15.32
CA ASP A 207 -2.96 -17.78 -13.97
C ASP A 207 -2.05 -17.17 -12.90
N ASN A 208 -2.59 -17.03 -11.70
CA ASN A 208 -1.85 -16.57 -10.53
C ASN A 208 -1.83 -17.66 -9.46
N VAL A 209 -0.79 -17.64 -8.65
CA VAL A 209 -0.67 -18.41 -7.42
C VAL A 209 -0.80 -17.48 -6.23
N ILE A 210 -1.52 -17.91 -5.21
CA ILE A 210 -1.44 -17.38 -3.86
C ILE A 210 -0.75 -18.40 -2.98
N ALA A 211 0.19 -17.97 -2.17
CA ALA A 211 0.99 -18.84 -1.32
C ALA A 211 1.18 -18.25 0.07
N ALA A 212 1.28 -19.13 1.06
CA ALA A 212 1.79 -18.78 2.37
C ALA A 212 3.19 -19.36 2.54
N LEU A 213 4.10 -18.52 2.99
CA LEU A 213 5.49 -18.85 3.25
C LEU A 213 5.72 -18.79 4.76
N ASP A 214 6.40 -19.75 5.29
CA ASP A 214 6.82 -19.75 6.68
C ASP A 214 7.76 -18.57 6.98
N ILE A 215 7.44 -17.78 8.00
CA ILE A 215 8.17 -16.55 8.30
C ILE A 215 9.60 -16.81 8.78
N ALA A 216 9.87 -17.97 9.35
CA ALA A 216 11.22 -18.31 9.85
C ALA A 216 12.13 -18.84 8.74
N SER A 217 11.58 -19.63 7.80
CA SER A 217 12.39 -20.37 6.83
C SER A 217 12.23 -19.93 5.38
N GLY A 218 11.20 -19.12 5.07
CA GLY A 218 10.84 -18.74 3.71
C GLY A 218 10.25 -19.88 2.86
N LYS A 219 10.06 -21.08 3.43
CA LYS A 219 9.54 -22.23 2.71
C LYS A 219 8.03 -22.11 2.50
N VAL A 220 7.56 -22.68 1.38
CA VAL A 220 6.12 -22.75 1.09
C VAL A 220 5.46 -23.67 2.12
N VAL A 221 4.45 -23.15 2.85
CA VAL A 221 3.55 -23.88 3.74
C VAL A 221 2.41 -24.47 2.93
N TRP A 222 1.80 -23.63 2.10
CA TRP A 222 0.79 -24.02 1.13
C TRP A 222 0.82 -23.04 -0.05
N GLN A 223 0.33 -23.53 -1.19
CA GLN A 223 0.11 -22.71 -2.38
C GLN A 223 -1.14 -23.17 -3.10
N GLU A 224 -1.89 -22.23 -3.62
CA GLU A 224 -3.14 -22.46 -4.33
C GLU A 224 -3.13 -21.70 -5.66
N ARG A 225 -3.59 -22.36 -6.73
CA ARG A 225 -3.87 -21.67 -7.97
C ARG A 225 -5.08 -20.78 -7.75
N ARG A 226 -4.92 -19.50 -7.98
CA ARG A 226 -6.02 -18.54 -7.88
C ARG A 226 -6.78 -18.49 -9.20
N ASP A 227 -8.00 -17.94 -9.17
CA ASP A 227 -8.85 -17.77 -10.34
C ASP A 227 -8.13 -17.09 -11.51
N ARG A 228 -8.53 -17.50 -12.72
CA ARG A 228 -7.95 -17.00 -13.96
C ARG A 228 -7.93 -15.50 -14.04
N GLY A 229 -6.79 -14.93 -14.34
CA GLY A 229 -6.62 -13.52 -14.58
C GLY A 229 -5.17 -13.09 -14.41
N THR A 230 -4.69 -12.35 -15.39
CA THR A 230 -3.32 -11.84 -15.43
C THR A 230 -3.12 -10.58 -14.57
N GLN A 231 -4.20 -10.04 -14.02
CA GLN A 231 -4.16 -8.77 -13.31
C GLN A 231 -3.73 -8.98 -11.87
N GLN A 232 -2.53 -8.49 -11.57
CA GLN A 232 -1.92 -8.52 -10.25
C GLN A 232 -2.07 -7.19 -9.51
N PHE A 233 -2.53 -6.15 -10.22
CA PHE A 233 -2.73 -4.80 -9.68
C PHE A 233 -4.07 -4.70 -8.95
N GLY A 234 -4.14 -3.86 -7.93
CA GLY A 234 -5.36 -3.59 -7.18
C GLY A 234 -5.77 -4.70 -6.21
N ILE A 235 -4.87 -5.67 -5.92
CA ILE A 235 -5.13 -6.64 -4.87
C ILE A 235 -4.74 -6.05 -3.54
N THR A 236 -5.70 -6.00 -2.65
CA THR A 236 -5.51 -5.62 -1.27
C THR A 236 -5.87 -6.80 -0.37
N ALA A 237 -5.12 -7.00 0.68
CA ALA A 237 -5.29 -8.11 1.59
C ALA A 237 -5.06 -7.71 3.04
N ALA A 238 -5.67 -8.46 3.95
CA ALA A 238 -5.46 -8.38 5.38
C ALA A 238 -5.56 -9.78 6.01
N VAL A 239 -5.01 -9.92 7.20
CA VAL A 239 -5.13 -11.14 8.00
C VAL A 239 -5.81 -10.82 9.32
N SER A 240 -6.74 -11.67 9.74
CA SER A 240 -7.34 -11.63 11.08
C SER A 240 -7.51 -13.06 11.59
N GLY A 241 -6.80 -13.39 12.67
CA GLY A 241 -6.78 -14.73 13.22
C GLY A 241 -6.40 -15.80 12.18
N ARG A 242 -7.30 -16.76 11.98
CA ARG A 242 -7.09 -17.82 10.97
C ARG A 242 -7.59 -17.49 9.56
N HIS A 243 -7.87 -16.24 9.26
CA HIS A 243 -8.43 -15.84 7.98
C HIS A 243 -7.51 -14.87 7.23
N LEU A 244 -7.11 -15.26 6.02
CA LEU A 244 -6.55 -14.38 5.01
C LEU A 244 -7.70 -13.91 4.13
N VAL A 245 -7.93 -12.60 4.08
CA VAL A 245 -8.95 -12.00 3.22
C VAL A 245 -8.30 -11.10 2.17
N TYR A 246 -8.79 -11.16 0.95
CA TYR A 246 -8.30 -10.29 -0.12
C TYR A 246 -9.40 -9.93 -1.11
N THR A 247 -9.26 -8.75 -1.71
CA THR A 247 -10.05 -8.34 -2.87
C THR A 247 -9.24 -8.58 -4.15
N ASP A 248 -9.91 -8.90 -5.22
CA ASP A 248 -9.28 -9.05 -6.52
C ASP A 248 -9.83 -8.07 -7.54
N PHE A 249 -9.14 -7.99 -8.68
CA PHE A 249 -9.51 -7.09 -9.76
C PHE A 249 -10.86 -7.44 -10.44
N ARG A 250 -11.39 -8.63 -10.16
CA ARG A 250 -12.71 -9.07 -10.62
C ARG A 250 -13.84 -8.72 -9.65
N GLU A 251 -13.53 -7.85 -8.69
CA GLU A 251 -14.51 -7.40 -7.70
C GLU A 251 -15.04 -8.56 -6.84
N ASN A 252 -14.15 -9.48 -6.42
CA ASN A 252 -14.48 -10.48 -5.44
C ASN A 252 -13.78 -10.17 -4.12
N VAL A 253 -14.44 -10.47 -3.03
CA VAL A 253 -13.84 -10.65 -1.71
C VAL A 253 -13.72 -12.15 -1.46
N THR A 254 -12.52 -12.61 -1.20
CA THR A 254 -12.25 -14.03 -0.95
C THR A 254 -11.59 -14.18 0.43
N VAL A 255 -12.05 -15.13 1.19
CA VAL A 255 -11.47 -15.53 2.48
C VAL A 255 -10.90 -16.94 2.38
N ARG A 256 -9.67 -17.10 2.86
CA ARG A 256 -8.97 -18.38 2.96
C ARG A 256 -8.55 -18.66 4.39
N ASP A 257 -8.49 -19.92 4.73
CA ASP A 257 -7.89 -20.40 5.97
C ASP A 257 -6.36 -20.23 5.91
N THR A 258 -5.77 -19.58 6.89
CA THR A 258 -4.34 -19.25 6.91
C THR A 258 -3.45 -20.49 7.03
N ALA A 259 -3.92 -21.56 7.67
CA ALA A 259 -3.13 -22.76 7.89
C ALA A 259 -3.09 -23.67 6.66
N THR A 260 -4.18 -23.76 5.91
CA THR A 260 -4.38 -24.74 4.84
C THR A 260 -4.44 -24.12 3.45
N GLY A 261 -4.67 -22.82 3.33
CA GLY A 261 -4.93 -22.13 2.07
C GLY A 261 -6.32 -22.39 1.48
N ARG A 262 -7.13 -23.26 2.07
CA ARG A 262 -8.47 -23.57 1.57
C ARG A 262 -9.34 -22.32 1.55
N GLN A 263 -10.06 -22.13 0.45
CA GLN A 263 -11.08 -21.10 0.36
C GLN A 263 -12.21 -21.41 1.33
N VAL A 264 -12.53 -20.44 2.19
CA VAL A 264 -13.67 -20.50 3.11
C VAL A 264 -14.92 -20.04 2.36
N TRP A 265 -14.85 -18.87 1.74
CA TRP A 265 -15.91 -18.33 0.89
C TRP A 265 -15.35 -17.29 -0.09
N THR A 266 -16.14 -16.96 -1.10
CA THR A 266 -15.92 -15.83 -2.00
C THR A 266 -17.25 -15.16 -2.32
N LYS A 267 -17.25 -13.84 -2.47
CA LYS A 267 -18.42 -13.03 -2.82
C LYS A 267 -18.06 -11.98 -3.83
N LYS A 268 -18.96 -11.80 -4.80
CA LYS A 268 -18.91 -10.66 -5.71
C LYS A 268 -19.30 -9.39 -4.95
N ILE A 269 -18.54 -8.33 -5.14
CA ILE A 269 -18.84 -6.98 -4.68
C ILE A 269 -18.97 -6.05 -5.89
N GLY A 270 -19.51 -4.87 -5.73
CA GLY A 270 -19.50 -3.84 -6.76
C GLY A 270 -18.09 -3.30 -7.03
N ARG A 271 -17.99 -2.44 -8.02
CA ARG A 271 -16.71 -1.82 -8.38
C ARG A 271 -16.17 -1.01 -7.21
N SER A 272 -14.98 -1.35 -6.77
CA SER A 272 -14.26 -0.68 -5.69
C SER A 272 -12.98 -0.04 -6.24
N ASN A 273 -12.72 1.20 -5.86
CA ASN A 273 -11.44 1.87 -6.08
C ASN A 273 -10.56 1.81 -4.84
N SER A 274 -10.92 0.95 -3.88
CA SER A 274 -10.20 0.84 -2.61
C SER A 274 -8.88 0.11 -2.78
N GLU A 275 -7.80 0.72 -2.29
CA GLU A 275 -6.48 0.09 -2.20
C GLU A 275 -6.30 -0.68 -0.88
N ARG A 276 -7.29 -0.63 0.01
CA ARG A 276 -7.29 -1.35 1.30
C ARG A 276 -8.64 -1.96 1.60
N ILE A 277 -8.60 -3.06 2.33
CA ILE A 277 -9.71 -3.61 3.09
C ILE A 277 -9.40 -3.48 4.57
N ALA A 278 -10.41 -3.33 5.40
CA ALA A 278 -10.23 -3.29 6.84
C ALA A 278 -10.72 -4.59 7.47
N VAL A 279 -10.05 -5.03 8.52
CA VAL A 279 -10.50 -6.16 9.36
C VAL A 279 -10.65 -5.70 10.79
N HIS A 280 -11.67 -6.21 11.48
CA HIS A 280 -11.91 -5.94 12.89
C HIS A 280 -12.59 -7.15 13.54
N GLY A 281 -11.88 -7.79 14.48
CA GLY A 281 -12.38 -9.03 15.07
C GLY A 281 -12.63 -10.11 14.02
N ASP A 282 -13.86 -10.56 13.92
CA ASP A 282 -14.34 -11.57 12.97
C ASP A 282 -14.97 -10.97 11.70
N LEU A 283 -14.80 -9.67 11.46
CA LEU A 283 -15.38 -8.94 10.33
C LEU A 283 -14.33 -8.48 9.34
N VAL A 284 -14.69 -8.50 8.06
CA VAL A 284 -14.03 -7.74 7.00
C VAL A 284 -14.94 -6.62 6.52
N VAL A 285 -14.38 -5.42 6.39
CA VAL A 285 -15.09 -4.24 5.87
C VAL A 285 -14.50 -3.87 4.53
N VAL A 286 -15.35 -3.74 3.53
CA VAL A 286 -14.96 -3.43 2.15
C VAL A 286 -15.79 -2.28 1.59
N ALA A 287 -15.17 -1.48 0.74
CA ALA A 287 -15.89 -0.54 -0.10
C ALA A 287 -16.50 -1.30 -1.30
N ASP A 288 -17.82 -1.24 -1.42
CA ASP A 288 -18.62 -1.91 -2.45
C ASP A 288 -19.42 -0.85 -3.21
N GLY A 289 -18.76 -0.20 -4.16
CA GLY A 289 -19.36 0.91 -4.90
C GLY A 289 -19.79 2.05 -3.99
N GLY A 290 -21.10 2.34 -3.94
CA GLY A 290 -21.69 3.38 -3.09
C GLY A 290 -21.99 2.95 -1.65
N ARG A 291 -21.52 1.79 -1.23
CA ARG A 291 -21.75 1.24 0.11
C ARG A 291 -20.45 0.78 0.76
N LEU A 292 -20.40 0.92 2.05
CA LEU A 292 -19.43 0.22 2.89
C LEU A 292 -20.14 -1.00 3.48
N ARG A 293 -19.57 -2.19 3.35
CA ARG A 293 -20.20 -3.43 3.79
C ARG A 293 -19.27 -4.23 4.68
N ALA A 294 -19.84 -4.81 5.72
CA ALA A 294 -19.11 -5.75 6.58
C ALA A 294 -19.65 -7.17 6.44
N PHE A 295 -18.72 -8.11 6.29
CA PHE A 295 -19.03 -9.53 6.20
C PHE A 295 -18.31 -10.29 7.32
N ALA A 296 -18.97 -11.31 7.85
CA ALA A 296 -18.32 -12.23 8.78
C ALA A 296 -17.23 -13.03 8.05
N LEU A 297 -16.04 -13.15 8.63
CA LEU A 297 -14.92 -13.90 8.08
C LEU A 297 -15.22 -15.40 7.99
N ALA A 298 -16.03 -15.93 8.91
CA ALA A 298 -16.31 -17.36 8.98
C ALA A 298 -17.18 -17.89 7.83
N ASP A 299 -18.19 -17.11 7.39
CA ASP A 299 -19.23 -17.59 6.45
C ASP A 299 -19.60 -16.59 5.36
N GLY A 300 -19.04 -15.37 5.42
CA GLY A 300 -19.37 -14.29 4.51
C GLY A 300 -20.77 -13.70 4.71
N ALA A 301 -21.47 -13.98 5.81
CA ALA A 301 -22.74 -13.33 6.09
C ALA A 301 -22.56 -11.84 6.28
N GLU A 302 -23.40 -11.04 5.61
CA GLU A 302 -23.40 -9.60 5.79
C GLU A 302 -23.92 -9.24 7.19
N ARG A 303 -23.14 -8.45 7.92
CA ARG A 303 -23.49 -8.02 9.28
C ARG A 303 -24.08 -6.63 9.31
N TRP A 304 -23.54 -5.74 8.50
CA TRP A 304 -24.05 -4.38 8.34
C TRP A 304 -23.65 -3.78 6.97
N SER A 305 -24.33 -2.72 6.61
CA SER A 305 -24.05 -1.93 5.42
C SER A 305 -24.35 -0.47 5.68
N LEU A 306 -23.43 0.40 5.29
CA LEU A 306 -23.56 1.86 5.34
C LEU A 306 -23.60 2.39 3.91
N ALA A 307 -24.68 3.08 3.53
CA ALA A 307 -24.78 3.73 2.24
C ALA A 307 -24.09 5.11 2.27
N GLY A 308 -23.57 5.54 1.12
CA GLY A 308 -23.18 6.92 0.92
C GLY A 308 -24.43 7.83 0.88
N ASP A 309 -24.21 9.13 1.08
CA ASP A 309 -25.32 10.10 1.14
C ASP A 309 -26.01 10.28 -0.21
N GLU A 310 -25.23 10.12 -1.30
CA GLU A 310 -25.73 10.30 -2.66
C GLU A 310 -25.55 9.02 -3.48
N SER A 311 -26.37 8.83 -4.49
CA SER A 311 -26.32 7.64 -5.35
C SER A 311 -25.01 7.46 -6.11
N TYR A 312 -24.27 8.54 -6.34
CA TYR A 312 -22.95 8.53 -6.99
C TYR A 312 -21.78 8.45 -6.01
N THR A 313 -22.03 8.52 -4.70
CA THR A 313 -21.00 8.40 -3.67
C THR A 313 -20.22 7.09 -3.85
N ARG A 314 -18.90 7.17 -3.70
CA ARG A 314 -17.99 6.02 -3.70
C ARG A 314 -17.08 6.11 -2.49
N PHE A 315 -17.06 5.07 -1.68
CA PHE A 315 -16.15 4.98 -0.56
C PHE A 315 -14.72 4.68 -1.04
N HIS A 316 -13.77 5.31 -0.39
CA HIS A 316 -12.34 5.06 -0.57
C HIS A 316 -11.85 3.95 0.37
N SER A 317 -10.52 3.86 0.54
CA SER A 317 -9.89 2.82 1.35
C SER A 317 -10.24 2.95 2.83
N PRO A 318 -10.96 2.01 3.45
CA PRO A 318 -11.24 2.03 4.87
C PRO A 318 -9.99 1.64 5.68
N ALA A 319 -9.85 2.20 6.89
CA ALA A 319 -8.80 1.84 7.84
C ALA A 319 -9.36 1.70 9.24
N VAL A 320 -9.07 0.60 9.93
CA VAL A 320 -9.36 0.43 11.35
C VAL A 320 -8.12 0.80 12.16
N LEU A 321 -8.24 1.85 12.97
CA LEU A 321 -7.18 2.36 13.83
C LEU A 321 -7.73 2.49 15.24
N ASP A 322 -7.11 1.81 16.23
CA ASP A 322 -7.54 1.78 17.64
C ASP A 322 -9.05 1.47 17.80
N GLY A 323 -9.56 0.48 17.06
CA GLY A 323 -10.95 0.06 17.14
C GLY A 323 -11.98 1.04 16.59
N VAL A 324 -11.56 1.99 15.76
CA VAL A 324 -12.42 2.90 15.01
C VAL A 324 -12.16 2.75 13.53
N LEU A 325 -13.20 2.63 12.74
CA LEU A 325 -13.12 2.58 11.28
C LEU A 325 -13.20 4.00 10.72
N TYR A 326 -12.15 4.41 10.02
CA TYR A 326 -12.10 5.69 9.30
C TYR A 326 -12.20 5.45 7.81
N VAL A 327 -13.02 6.25 7.15
CA VAL A 327 -13.23 6.17 5.71
C VAL A 327 -13.67 7.52 5.16
N SER A 328 -13.18 7.88 3.99
CA SER A 328 -13.67 9.01 3.20
C SER A 328 -14.46 8.51 1.98
N ASP A 329 -15.15 9.43 1.34
CA ASP A 329 -15.86 9.14 0.10
C ASP A 329 -15.68 10.24 -0.96
N SER A 330 -16.20 9.98 -2.16
CA SER A 330 -16.12 10.88 -3.31
C SER A 330 -16.98 12.16 -3.16
N ALA A 331 -17.81 12.25 -2.12
CA ALA A 331 -18.53 13.47 -1.73
C ALA A 331 -17.72 14.29 -0.70
N HIS A 332 -16.43 13.99 -0.51
CA HIS A 332 -15.50 14.65 0.42
C HIS A 332 -15.93 14.55 1.89
N VAL A 333 -16.67 13.52 2.25
CA VAL A 333 -17.06 13.27 3.65
C VAL A 333 -16.11 12.27 4.28
N LEU A 334 -15.53 12.64 5.42
CA LEU A 334 -14.77 11.76 6.29
C LEU A 334 -15.67 11.26 7.41
N ARG A 335 -15.67 9.95 7.66
CA ARG A 335 -16.46 9.32 8.72
C ARG A 335 -15.59 8.51 9.65
N ALA A 336 -15.94 8.57 10.94
CA ALA A 336 -15.54 7.56 11.92
C ALA A 336 -16.75 6.68 12.23
N VAL A 337 -16.55 5.38 12.07
CA VAL A 337 -17.62 4.38 12.16
C VAL A 337 -17.23 3.33 13.19
N ASP A 338 -18.20 2.84 13.92
CA ASP A 338 -18.02 1.66 14.75
C ASP A 338 -17.90 0.42 13.84
N PRO A 339 -16.73 -0.25 13.81
CA PRO A 339 -16.51 -1.33 12.85
C PRO A 339 -17.36 -2.57 13.11
N ALA A 340 -17.85 -2.77 14.34
CA ALA A 340 -18.69 -3.91 14.69
C ALA A 340 -20.15 -3.73 14.26
N THR A 341 -20.64 -2.48 14.22
CA THR A 341 -22.07 -2.18 14.02
C THR A 341 -22.37 -1.35 12.78
N GLY A 342 -21.37 -0.72 12.16
CA GLY A 342 -21.55 0.20 11.04
C GLY A 342 -22.14 1.56 11.43
N LYS A 343 -22.32 1.85 12.73
CA LYS A 343 -22.88 3.13 13.18
C LYS A 343 -21.82 4.23 13.11
N GLU A 344 -22.19 5.36 12.52
CA GLU A 344 -21.34 6.55 12.55
C GLU A 344 -21.16 7.05 13.99
N ARG A 345 -19.91 7.30 14.38
CA ARG A 345 -19.55 7.99 15.64
C ARG A 345 -19.53 9.49 15.44
N TRP A 346 -18.95 9.92 14.32
CA TRP A 346 -18.94 11.30 13.83
C TRP A 346 -18.71 11.33 12.32
N ARG A 347 -18.99 12.46 11.72
CA ARG A 347 -18.71 12.77 10.33
C ARG A 347 -18.20 14.20 10.18
N ASN A 348 -17.35 14.43 9.20
CA ASN A 348 -16.90 15.73 8.76
C ASN A 348 -17.18 15.88 7.26
N ALA A 349 -18.03 16.82 6.89
CA ALA A 349 -18.38 17.15 5.52
C ALA A 349 -17.74 18.48 5.05
N ASP A 350 -16.92 19.11 5.91
CA ASP A 350 -16.30 20.43 5.66
C ASP A 350 -14.90 20.26 5.07
N LEU A 351 -14.65 19.18 4.29
CA LEU A 351 -13.38 19.00 3.60
C LEU A 351 -13.30 19.88 2.36
N LEU A 352 -12.08 20.23 1.98
CA LEU A 352 -11.85 20.98 0.75
C LEU A 352 -12.39 20.18 -0.45
N GLU A 353 -13.12 20.84 -1.34
CA GLU A 353 -13.80 20.19 -2.49
C GLU A 353 -12.88 19.34 -3.36
N VAL A 354 -11.59 19.63 -3.38
CA VAL A 354 -10.62 18.99 -4.27
C VAL A 354 -9.66 18.05 -3.56
N ALA A 355 -9.66 18.02 -2.22
CA ALA A 355 -8.73 17.20 -1.43
C ALA A 355 -9.50 16.21 -0.56
N TYR A 356 -9.53 14.94 -0.93
CA TYR A 356 -10.09 13.90 -0.08
C TYR A 356 -9.00 12.96 0.47
N PRO A 357 -9.16 12.54 1.75
CA PRO A 357 -8.25 11.60 2.36
C PRO A 357 -8.32 10.22 1.70
N TRP A 358 -7.17 9.61 1.42
CA TRP A 358 -7.09 8.26 0.89
C TRP A 358 -6.31 7.28 1.77
N GLN A 359 -5.43 7.79 2.65
CA GLN A 359 -4.61 7.01 3.57
C GLN A 359 -4.71 7.63 4.96
N PHE A 360 -4.80 6.79 5.99
CA PHE A 360 -4.98 7.21 7.37
C PHE A 360 -3.91 6.61 8.28
N VAL A 361 -3.41 7.41 9.24
CA VAL A 361 -2.61 6.95 10.37
C VAL A 361 -3.07 7.68 11.64
N LYS A 362 -2.80 7.10 12.81
CA LYS A 362 -3.16 7.69 14.09
C LYS A 362 -1.92 7.83 14.96
N ALA A 363 -1.73 8.98 15.58
CA ALA A 363 -0.67 9.26 16.52
C ALA A 363 -1.10 10.38 17.48
N GLY A 364 -0.67 10.32 18.73
CA GLY A 364 -0.88 11.41 19.71
C GLY A 364 -2.35 11.81 19.94
N GLY A 365 -3.31 10.87 19.73
CA GLY A 365 -4.74 11.15 19.86
C GLY A 365 -5.37 11.83 18.63
N ASN A 366 -4.61 12.14 17.61
CA ASN A 366 -5.07 12.71 16.36
C ASN A 366 -5.11 11.66 15.24
N LEU A 367 -6.03 11.89 14.30
CA LEU A 367 -6.09 11.19 13.02
C LEU A 367 -5.36 12.03 11.97
N TYR A 368 -4.43 11.44 11.25
CA TYR A 368 -3.77 12.09 10.13
C TYR A 368 -4.14 11.38 8.85
N ALA A 369 -4.35 12.17 7.80
CA ALA A 369 -4.72 11.65 6.50
C ALA A 369 -3.89 12.30 5.40
N ALA A 370 -3.47 11.50 4.44
CA ALA A 370 -2.85 11.98 3.21
C ALA A 370 -3.89 12.13 2.11
N THR A 371 -3.74 13.12 1.24
CA THR A 371 -4.65 13.38 0.11
C THR A 371 -4.09 12.85 -1.20
N GLU A 372 -4.95 12.69 -2.18
CA GLU A 372 -4.59 12.26 -3.54
C GLU A 372 -4.55 13.44 -4.50
N LEU A 373 -3.61 13.42 -5.44
CA LEU A 373 -3.54 14.15 -6.73
C LEU A 373 -4.16 15.58 -6.75
N ASP A 374 -3.86 16.38 -5.74
CA ASP A 374 -4.42 17.72 -5.61
C ASP A 374 -3.32 18.73 -5.19
N PRO A 375 -3.14 19.82 -5.95
CA PRO A 375 -2.12 20.83 -5.61
C PRO A 375 -2.41 21.55 -4.28
N LYS A 376 -3.66 21.55 -3.80
CA LYS A 376 -4.09 22.09 -2.50
C LYS A 376 -4.12 21.03 -1.41
N GLY A 377 -3.88 19.76 -1.78
CA GLY A 377 -3.84 18.63 -0.87
C GLY A 377 -2.67 18.68 0.11
N GLY A 378 -2.53 17.64 0.91
CA GLY A 378 -1.47 17.58 1.92
C GLY A 378 -1.70 16.50 2.95
N ILE A 379 -1.08 16.72 4.10
CA ILE A 379 -1.37 15.97 5.31
C ILE A 379 -2.39 16.74 6.13
N LEU A 380 -3.55 16.16 6.31
CA LEU A 380 -4.64 16.70 7.12
C LEU A 380 -4.55 16.11 8.54
N ALA A 381 -4.67 16.93 9.56
CA ALA A 381 -4.77 16.48 10.95
C ALA A 381 -6.16 16.75 11.50
N PHE A 382 -6.78 15.71 12.03
CA PHE A 382 -8.11 15.79 12.64
C PHE A 382 -8.05 15.41 14.12
N ASP A 383 -8.91 16.03 14.92
CA ASP A 383 -9.23 15.48 16.24
C ASP A 383 -9.94 14.15 16.07
N ALA A 384 -9.37 13.06 16.59
CA ALA A 384 -9.94 11.74 16.40
C ALA A 384 -11.28 11.52 17.15
N ARG A 385 -11.65 12.42 18.08
CA ARG A 385 -12.87 12.31 18.90
C ARG A 385 -14.11 12.87 18.20
N ASP A 386 -13.94 13.95 17.42
CA ASP A 386 -15.07 14.65 16.79
C ASP A 386 -14.89 14.94 15.29
N GLY A 387 -13.72 14.58 14.73
CA GLY A 387 -13.43 14.72 13.30
C GLY A 387 -13.13 16.16 12.85
N LYS A 388 -12.97 17.12 13.77
CA LYS A 388 -12.66 18.50 13.39
C LYS A 388 -11.25 18.60 12.81
N LEU A 389 -11.14 19.25 11.65
CA LEU A 389 -9.86 19.56 11.03
C LEU A 389 -9.09 20.55 11.93
N ARG A 390 -7.88 20.16 12.33
CA ARG A 390 -6.98 20.97 13.16
C ARG A 390 -6.05 21.82 12.31
N TRP A 391 -5.43 21.19 11.31
CA TRP A 391 -4.52 21.86 10.38
C TRP A 391 -4.31 21.03 9.11
N THR A 392 -3.80 21.70 8.08
CA THR A 392 -3.36 21.10 6.82
C THR A 392 -1.91 21.46 6.56
N TYR A 393 -1.04 20.48 6.37
CA TYR A 393 0.32 20.69 5.92
C TYR A 393 0.40 20.47 4.41
N ASN A 394 0.81 21.51 3.68
CA ASN A 394 1.16 21.44 2.25
C ASN A 394 2.59 21.95 2.09
N ASP A 395 3.39 21.33 1.23
CA ASP A 395 4.80 21.70 1.04
C ASP A 395 5.02 22.88 0.11
N GLY A 396 3.96 23.46 -0.42
CA GLY A 396 3.97 24.65 -1.28
C GLY A 396 4.56 24.45 -2.67
N THR A 397 4.80 23.18 -3.09
CA THR A 397 5.36 22.92 -4.42
C THR A 397 4.34 23.08 -5.55
N GLY A 398 3.05 22.98 -5.26
CA GLY A 398 1.97 22.97 -6.24
C GLY A 398 1.95 21.73 -7.13
N ALA A 399 2.76 20.72 -6.81
CA ALA A 399 2.78 19.45 -7.56
C ALA A 399 1.46 18.70 -7.35
N VAL A 400 1.01 18.03 -8.41
CA VAL A 400 -0.20 17.19 -8.42
C VAL A 400 0.23 15.73 -8.27
N ASP A 401 0.82 15.42 -7.12
CA ASP A 401 1.27 14.07 -6.77
C ASP A 401 0.47 13.54 -5.58
N LYS A 402 0.50 12.23 -5.37
CA LYS A 402 -0.06 11.63 -4.16
C LYS A 402 0.77 12.00 -2.94
N TRP A 403 0.09 12.32 -1.86
CA TRP A 403 0.68 12.39 -0.53
C TRP A 403 0.65 11.03 0.13
N TYR A 404 1.69 10.71 0.87
CA TYR A 404 1.81 9.50 1.69
C TYR A 404 2.10 9.90 3.13
N VAL A 405 1.57 9.17 4.08
CA VAL A 405 1.81 9.40 5.51
C VAL A 405 2.06 8.10 6.24
N ALA A 406 3.06 8.11 7.10
CA ALA A 406 3.33 7.05 8.07
C ALA A 406 3.63 7.69 9.43
N ALA A 407 3.44 6.96 10.53
CA ALA A 407 3.63 7.50 11.86
C ALA A 407 4.39 6.52 12.76
N SER A 408 5.23 7.07 13.65
CA SER A 408 5.83 6.34 14.77
C SER A 408 5.97 7.26 15.97
N GLY A 409 5.48 6.82 17.13
CA GLY A 409 5.49 7.61 18.34
C GLY A 409 4.76 8.95 18.15
N LYS A 410 5.49 10.04 18.36
CA LYS A 410 4.99 11.42 18.20
C LYS A 410 5.48 12.09 16.91
N ARG A 411 5.86 11.30 15.89
CA ARG A 411 6.36 11.83 14.62
C ARG A 411 5.60 11.24 13.44
N LEU A 412 5.47 12.06 12.41
CA LEU A 412 4.93 11.68 11.10
C LEU A 412 6.06 11.74 10.07
N ALA A 413 6.05 10.80 9.14
CA ALA A 413 6.73 10.92 7.87
C ALA A 413 5.69 11.26 6.80
N ALA A 414 5.89 12.34 6.07
CA ALA A 414 5.08 12.75 4.94
C ALA A 414 5.93 12.72 3.68
N LEU A 415 5.45 12.06 2.63
CA LEU A 415 6.14 12.01 1.35
C LEU A 415 5.24 12.59 0.26
N HIS A 416 5.78 13.53 -0.53
CA HIS A 416 5.10 14.13 -1.66
C HIS A 416 6.09 14.33 -2.82
N GLY A 417 5.79 13.73 -3.96
CA GLY A 417 6.70 13.74 -5.10
C GLY A 417 8.09 13.21 -4.71
N LYS A 418 9.07 14.09 -4.72
CA LYS A 418 10.46 13.79 -4.34
C LYS A 418 10.88 14.35 -2.98
N ARG A 419 9.94 14.76 -2.16
CA ARG A 419 10.21 15.37 -0.85
C ARG A 419 9.69 14.53 0.29
N LEU A 420 10.58 14.10 1.17
CA LEU A 420 10.27 13.45 2.44
C LEU A 420 10.41 14.47 3.56
N THR A 421 9.38 14.58 4.38
CA THR A 421 9.28 15.56 5.46
C THR A 421 8.93 14.84 6.75
N ALA A 422 9.60 15.15 7.85
CA ALA A 422 9.13 14.75 9.17
C ALA A 422 8.38 15.90 9.84
N LEU A 423 7.24 15.56 10.43
CA LEU A 423 6.38 16.50 11.18
C LEU A 423 6.16 15.98 12.60
N PRO A 424 5.99 16.87 13.59
CA PRO A 424 5.48 16.44 14.88
C PRO A 424 4.02 16.00 14.78
N ALA A 425 3.67 14.94 15.49
CA ALA A 425 2.30 14.43 15.59
C ALA A 425 1.57 15.12 16.76
N VAL A 426 1.05 16.34 16.52
CA VAL A 426 0.42 17.25 17.52
C VAL A 426 -0.99 17.69 17.12
#